data_36309fd64b4ff46f56d10bb45003d1c1
#
_entry.id   36309fd64b4ff46f56d10bb45003d1c1
#
_cell.length_a   1.000
_cell.length_b   1.000
_cell.length_c   1.000
_cell.angle_alpha   90.00
_cell.angle_beta   90.00
_cell.angle_gamma   90.00
#
_symmetry.space_group_name_H-M   'P 1'
#
loop_
_entity.id
_entity.type
_entity.pdbx_description
1 polymer ?
#
loop_
_entity_poly.entity_id
_entity_poly.type
_entity_poly.pdbx_seq_one_letter_code
_entity_poly.pdbx_strand_id
1 'polypeptide(L)'
;MSMPQFVAGEVPNPGREESINQIIATIALEEIALSHVINAEGEKIQYVLGTLVVPDRGLSGGITIDGLVALDNSVAAVLQAAAVSMAALTDKLRIAVNADTDE
;
A
#
# COMPACT_ATOMS: atom_id res chain seq x y z
N MET A 1 15.67 22.68 -14.89
CA MET A 1 15.48 21.76 -16.02
C MET A 1 14.12 21.98 -16.64
N SER A 2 14.07 22.28 -17.90
CA SER A 2 12.79 22.44 -18.58
C SER A 2 12.18 21.08 -18.87
N MET A 3 10.87 20.98 -18.75
CA MET A 3 10.17 19.77 -19.15
C MET A 3 10.26 19.60 -20.67
N PRO A 4 10.42 18.35 -21.12
CA PRO A 4 10.39 18.14 -22.58
C PRO A 4 9.05 18.56 -23.14
N GLN A 5 9.11 19.22 -24.27
CA GLN A 5 7.90 19.62 -25.00
C GLN A 5 7.69 18.65 -26.16
N PHE A 6 6.49 18.11 -26.24
CA PHE A 6 6.14 17.20 -27.31
C PHE A 6 5.28 17.94 -28.34
N VAL A 7 5.59 17.72 -29.60
CA VAL A 7 4.76 18.21 -30.68
C VAL A 7 3.57 17.26 -30.86
N ALA A 8 2.42 17.81 -31.22
CA ALA A 8 1.26 16.97 -31.49
C ALA A 8 1.63 15.92 -32.57
N GLY A 9 1.38 14.66 -32.28
CA GLY A 9 1.73 13.53 -33.13
C GLY A 9 3.03 12.86 -32.77
N GLU A 10 3.90 13.48 -31.96
CA GLU A 10 5.13 12.89 -31.48
C GLU A 10 4.94 12.19 -30.15
N VAL A 11 3.93 12.61 -29.37
CA VAL A 11 3.63 11.95 -28.10
C VAL A 11 3.00 10.60 -28.39
N PRO A 12 3.56 9.50 -27.84
CA PRO A 12 2.93 8.21 -28.01
C PRO A 12 1.46 8.28 -27.53
N ASN A 13 0.56 7.85 -28.35
CA ASN A 13 -0.84 7.79 -28.02
C ASN A 13 -1.21 6.33 -27.78
N PRO A 14 -1.16 5.85 -26.52
CA PRO A 14 -1.52 4.47 -26.24
C PRO A 14 -2.99 4.26 -26.58
N GLY A 15 -3.29 3.14 -27.18
CA GLY A 15 -4.66 2.75 -27.42
C GLY A 15 -5.41 2.57 -26.10
N ARG A 16 -6.73 2.52 -26.20
CA ARG A 16 -7.59 2.32 -25.02
C ARG A 16 -7.20 1.08 -24.22
N GLU A 17 -6.97 -0.03 -24.91
CA GLU A 17 -6.58 -1.29 -24.28
C GLU A 17 -5.26 -1.15 -23.52
N GLU A 18 -4.27 -0.52 -24.13
CA GLU A 18 -2.98 -0.30 -23.49
C GLU A 18 -3.10 0.58 -22.26
N SER A 19 -3.90 1.65 -22.34
CA SER A 19 -4.14 2.55 -21.22
C SER A 19 -4.82 1.80 -20.06
N ILE A 20 -5.80 0.97 -20.36
CA ILE A 20 -6.48 0.16 -19.34
C ILE A 20 -5.52 -0.82 -18.70
N ASN A 21 -4.67 -1.46 -19.51
CA ASN A 21 -3.67 -2.39 -18.99
C ASN A 21 -2.66 -1.69 -18.07
N GLN A 22 -2.27 -0.46 -18.41
CA GLN A 22 -1.39 0.33 -17.53
C GLN A 22 -2.06 0.69 -16.22
N ILE A 23 -3.34 1.02 -16.24
CA ILE A 23 -4.10 1.30 -15.02
C ILE A 23 -4.15 0.06 -14.14
N ILE A 24 -4.45 -1.10 -14.71
CA ILE A 24 -4.52 -2.37 -13.98
C ILE A 24 -3.16 -2.70 -13.38
N ALA A 25 -2.08 -2.52 -14.14
CA ALA A 25 -0.72 -2.76 -13.64
C ALA A 25 -0.38 -1.83 -12.48
N THR A 26 -0.77 -0.57 -12.56
CA THR A 26 -0.54 0.40 -11.48
C THR A 26 -1.31 0.00 -10.22
N ILE A 27 -2.55 -0.45 -10.35
CA ILE A 27 -3.34 -0.93 -9.22
C ILE A 27 -2.65 -2.12 -8.56
N ALA A 28 -2.12 -3.05 -9.35
CA ALA A 28 -1.39 -4.20 -8.83
C ALA A 28 -0.15 -3.77 -8.04
N LEU A 29 0.60 -2.78 -8.53
CA LEU A 29 1.76 -2.25 -7.81
C LEU A 29 1.36 -1.57 -6.51
N GLU A 30 0.26 -0.84 -6.49
CA GLU A 30 -0.25 -0.20 -5.27
C GLU A 30 -0.68 -1.25 -4.24
N GLU A 31 -1.29 -2.35 -4.67
CA GLU A 31 -1.65 -3.45 -3.77
C GLU A 31 -0.42 -4.11 -3.15
N ILE A 32 0.65 -4.29 -3.94
CA ILE A 32 1.91 -4.82 -3.44
C ILE A 32 2.49 -3.87 -2.40
N ALA A 33 2.48 -2.57 -2.65
CA ALA A 33 2.96 -1.57 -1.70
C ALA A 33 2.18 -1.63 -0.38
N LEU A 34 0.86 -1.77 -0.44
CA LEU A 34 0.03 -1.91 0.76
C LEU A 34 0.35 -3.21 1.52
N SER A 35 0.63 -4.30 0.81
CA SER A 35 1.04 -5.55 1.43
C SER A 35 2.34 -5.39 2.21
N HIS A 36 3.29 -4.62 1.69
CA HIS A 36 4.52 -4.31 2.40
C HIS A 36 4.27 -3.51 3.67
N VAL A 37 3.35 -2.55 3.65
CA VAL A 37 2.96 -1.79 4.83
C VAL A 37 2.36 -2.70 5.90
N ILE A 38 1.46 -3.59 5.51
CA ILE A 38 0.83 -4.55 6.43
C ILE A 38 1.88 -5.47 7.05
N ASN A 39 2.81 -5.97 6.24
CA ASN A 39 3.89 -6.81 6.73
C ASN A 39 4.79 -6.07 7.72
N ALA A 40 5.11 -4.80 7.44
CA ALA A 40 5.90 -3.98 8.35
C ALA A 40 5.20 -3.79 9.70
N GLU A 41 3.89 -3.58 9.69
CA GLU A 41 3.12 -3.48 10.94
C GLU A 41 3.13 -4.81 11.71
N GLY A 42 3.03 -5.93 10.99
CA GLY A 42 3.17 -7.25 11.61
C GLY A 42 4.54 -7.46 12.25
N GLU A 43 5.59 -7.00 11.60
CA GLU A 43 6.95 -7.10 12.15
C GLU A 43 7.13 -6.26 13.41
N LYS A 44 6.51 -5.07 13.47
CA LYS A 44 6.50 -4.24 14.68
C LYS A 44 5.87 -5.00 15.86
N ILE A 45 4.73 -5.64 15.62
CA ILE A 45 4.05 -6.42 16.64
C ILE A 45 4.94 -7.56 17.12
N GLN A 46 5.55 -8.29 16.20
CA GLN A 46 6.45 -9.40 16.53
C GLN A 46 7.66 -8.92 17.31
N TYR A 47 8.23 -7.78 16.96
CA TYR A 47 9.35 -7.19 17.67
C TYR A 47 8.99 -6.90 19.12
N VAL A 48 7.83 -6.31 19.36
CA VAL A 48 7.37 -6.00 20.71
C VAL A 48 7.03 -7.26 21.49
N LEU A 49 6.36 -8.25 20.88
CA LEU A 49 6.07 -9.52 21.50
C LEU A 49 7.36 -10.29 21.82
N GLY A 50 8.35 -10.21 20.93
CA GLY A 50 9.67 -10.78 21.18
C GLY A 50 10.33 -10.17 22.40
N THR A 51 10.13 -8.87 22.63
CA THR A 51 10.63 -8.20 23.83
C THR A 51 9.98 -8.75 25.10
N LEU A 52 8.69 -9.11 25.04
CA LEU A 52 7.97 -9.66 26.18
C LEU A 52 8.38 -11.09 26.48
N VAL A 53 8.64 -11.89 25.44
CA VAL A 53 9.01 -13.32 25.60
C VAL A 53 10.51 -13.49 25.86
N VAL A 54 11.34 -12.71 25.14
CA VAL A 54 12.79 -12.76 25.26
C VAL A 54 13.28 -11.33 25.47
N PRO A 55 13.43 -10.88 26.72
CA PRO A 55 13.70 -9.47 27.04
C PRO A 55 14.93 -8.88 26.35
N ASP A 56 15.91 -9.70 25.99
CA ASP A 56 17.13 -9.23 25.32
C ASP A 56 16.96 -9.06 23.82
N ARG A 57 15.79 -9.40 23.28
CA ARG A 57 15.47 -9.22 21.88
C ARG A 57 14.44 -8.12 21.72
N GLY A 58 14.79 -7.09 21.00
CA GLY A 58 13.88 -5.98 20.74
C GLY A 58 14.22 -4.78 21.57
N LEU A 59 13.21 -4.16 22.18
CA LEU A 59 13.37 -2.93 22.95
C LEU A 59 14.14 -3.16 24.23
N SER A 60 15.14 -2.32 24.48
CA SER A 60 15.88 -2.35 25.74
C SER A 60 14.96 -1.96 26.89
N GLY A 61 14.94 -2.76 27.95
CA GLY A 61 14.12 -2.49 29.12
C GLY A 61 12.66 -2.90 29.02
N GLY A 62 12.25 -3.51 27.91
CA GLY A 62 10.88 -3.98 27.73
C GLY A 62 9.93 -2.87 27.29
N ILE A 63 8.64 -3.13 27.40
CA ILE A 63 7.60 -2.19 27.03
C ILE A 63 6.60 -2.02 28.17
N THR A 64 6.13 -0.79 28.38
CA THR A 64 5.11 -0.49 29.37
C THR A 64 3.71 -0.78 28.80
N ILE A 65 2.70 -0.87 29.69
CA ILE A 65 1.31 -1.03 29.27
C ILE A 65 0.89 0.15 28.40
N ASP A 66 1.23 1.37 28.80
CA ASP A 66 0.92 2.57 27.99
C ASP A 66 1.59 2.53 26.63
N GLY A 67 2.83 2.06 26.57
CA GLY A 67 3.55 1.88 25.30
C GLY A 67 2.89 0.83 24.42
N LEU A 68 2.39 -0.26 25.01
CA LEU A 68 1.69 -1.32 24.29
C LEU A 68 0.36 -0.80 23.71
N VAL A 69 -0.40 -0.03 24.49
CA VAL A 69 -1.63 0.58 24.02
C VAL A 69 -1.35 1.56 22.89
N ALA A 70 -0.30 2.38 23.03
CA ALA A 70 0.10 3.33 21.98
C ALA A 70 0.49 2.59 20.68
N LEU A 71 1.21 1.48 20.79
CA LEU A 71 1.56 0.66 19.63
C LEU A 71 0.32 0.08 18.98
N ASP A 72 -0.60 -0.48 19.77
CA ASP A 72 -1.84 -1.06 19.26
C ASP A 72 -2.65 -0.03 18.50
N ASN A 73 -2.81 1.17 19.07
CA ASN A 73 -3.53 2.25 18.40
C ASN A 73 -2.85 2.68 17.10
N SER A 74 -1.53 2.74 17.09
CA SER A 74 -0.76 3.11 15.90
C SER A 74 -0.91 2.06 14.80
N VAL A 75 -0.79 0.79 15.12
CA VAL A 75 -0.96 -0.31 14.18
C VAL A 75 -2.40 -0.32 13.62
N ALA A 76 -3.39 -0.17 14.50
CA ALA A 76 -4.79 -0.14 14.09
C ALA A 76 -5.05 1.01 13.10
N ALA A 77 -4.49 2.19 13.36
CA ALA A 77 -4.66 3.34 12.46
C ALA A 77 -4.07 3.06 11.07
N VAL A 78 -2.89 2.46 11.00
CA VAL A 78 -2.27 2.11 9.72
C VAL A 78 -3.09 1.05 8.99
N LEU A 79 -3.54 0.01 9.68
CA LEU A 79 -4.34 -1.04 9.07
C LEU A 79 -5.69 -0.53 8.58
N GLN A 80 -6.32 0.40 9.30
CA GLN A 80 -7.56 1.04 8.85
C GLN A 80 -7.34 1.87 7.59
N ALA A 81 -6.25 2.64 7.54
CA ALA A 81 -5.90 3.41 6.36
C ALA A 81 -5.62 2.49 5.16
N ALA A 82 -4.92 1.38 5.38
CA ALA A 82 -4.65 0.39 4.34
C ALA A 82 -5.95 -0.23 3.82
N ALA A 83 -6.90 -0.54 4.70
CA ALA A 83 -8.19 -1.12 4.32
C ALA A 83 -8.99 -0.15 3.44
N VAL A 84 -9.00 1.14 3.78
CA VAL A 84 -9.66 2.16 2.95
C VAL A 84 -9.01 2.25 1.58
N SER A 85 -7.68 2.24 1.52
CA SER A 85 -6.95 2.27 0.25
C SER A 85 -7.23 1.04 -0.59
N MET A 86 -7.29 -0.14 0.01
CA MET A 86 -7.60 -1.38 -0.70
C MET A 86 -9.01 -1.37 -1.28
N ALA A 87 -9.99 -0.82 -0.54
CA ALA A 87 -11.34 -0.68 -1.06
C ALA A 87 -11.39 0.25 -2.27
N ALA A 88 -10.65 1.35 -2.23
CA ALA A 88 -10.55 2.27 -3.37
C ALA A 88 -9.90 1.61 -4.57
N LEU A 89 -8.85 0.80 -4.36
CA LEU A 89 -8.18 0.06 -5.43
C LEU A 89 -9.11 -0.98 -6.06
N THR A 90 -9.92 -1.65 -5.25
CA THR A 90 -10.91 -2.61 -5.75
C THR A 90 -11.93 -1.91 -6.64
N ASP A 91 -12.40 -0.72 -6.26
CA ASP A 91 -13.31 0.05 -7.11
C ASP A 91 -12.65 0.47 -8.41
N LYS A 92 -11.41 0.94 -8.37
CA LYS A 92 -10.66 1.31 -9.57
C LYS A 92 -10.48 0.11 -10.49
N LEU A 93 -10.16 -1.04 -9.93
CA LEU A 93 -9.99 -2.27 -10.71
C LEU A 93 -11.30 -2.66 -11.40
N ARG A 94 -12.41 -2.61 -10.68
CA ARG A 94 -13.72 -2.92 -11.24
C ARG A 94 -14.07 -2.01 -12.39
N ILE A 95 -13.83 -0.71 -12.24
CA ILE A 95 -14.08 0.28 -13.28
C ILE A 95 -13.19 0.00 -14.50
N ALA A 96 -11.91 -0.29 -14.28
CA ALA A 96 -10.97 -0.56 -15.38
C ALA A 96 -11.35 -1.84 -16.14
N VAL A 97 -11.72 -2.90 -15.43
CA VAL A 97 -12.12 -4.17 -16.04
C VAL A 97 -13.42 -4.01 -16.83
N ASN A 98 -14.39 -3.28 -16.29
CA ASN A 98 -15.64 -3.02 -17.01
C ASN A 98 -15.41 -2.16 -18.25
N ALA A 99 -14.49 -1.21 -18.20
CA ALA A 99 -14.13 -0.40 -19.36
C ALA A 99 -13.51 -1.25 -20.46
N ASP A 100 -12.73 -2.27 -20.10
CA ASP A 100 -12.12 -3.20 -21.06
C ASP A 100 -13.17 -4.04 -21.77
N THR A 101 -14.22 -4.44 -21.06
CA THR A 101 -15.28 -5.28 -21.62
C THR A 101 -16.34 -4.50 -22.41
N ASP A 102 -16.40 -3.19 -22.24
CA ASP A 102 -17.40 -2.32 -22.87
C ASP A 102 -16.98 -1.82 -24.26
N GLU A 103 -15.91 -2.30 -24.80
CA GLU A 103 -15.45 -1.92 -26.14
C GLU A 103 -16.37 -2.40 -27.26
#